data_842972db9ab40022c37ca13b3b27edee
#
_entry.id   842972db9ab40022c37ca13b3b27edee
#
_cell.length_a   1.000
_cell.length_b   1.000
_cell.length_c   1.000
_cell.angle_alpha   90.00
_cell.angle_beta   90.00
_cell.angle_gamma   90.00
#
_symmetry.space_group_name_H-M   'P 1'
#
loop_
_entity.id
_entity.type
_entity.pdbx_description
1 polymer ?
#
loop_
_entity_poly.entity_id
_entity_poly.type
_entity_poly.pdbx_seq_one_letter_code
_entity_poly.pdbx_strand_id
1 'polypeptide(L)'
;VDNIGQGSGHIISMPGQNSESFTPRDVLLNHNAVCVGYATTFRLLANMEGMEVHIVHNDYHSWDMVKLDDGEWYQLDIYSDVNGSKYRNFNMTDEQARNGHEWDDSALPEAKGTKYSYAVQSAVEVKDLFEIPAKVRDIIKPGKSGSLFYKFPKKLTDKDLSLADQMIQIMQQAMYSVEGGDNKDLSASWVDNGEGGYVLAIYV
;
A
#
# COMPACT_ATOMS: atom_id res chain seq x y z
N VAL A 1 19.89 0.86 -14.96
CA VAL A 1 19.24 2.13 -14.61
C VAL A 1 18.52 2.73 -15.82
N ASP A 2 18.92 2.34 -17.04
CA ASP A 2 18.48 3.02 -18.28
C ASP A 2 17.05 2.69 -18.73
N ASN A 3 16.34 1.78 -18.04
CA ASN A 3 14.99 1.35 -18.42
C ASN A 3 13.91 1.63 -17.38
N ILE A 4 14.22 2.32 -16.32
CA ILE A 4 13.22 2.66 -15.31
C ILE A 4 12.39 3.83 -15.84
N GLY A 5 11.10 3.64 -16.04
CA GLY A 5 10.18 4.73 -16.38
C GLY A 5 9.73 4.85 -17.83
N GLN A 6 10.00 3.88 -18.68
CA GLN A 6 9.57 3.93 -20.10
C GLN A 6 8.13 3.45 -20.36
N GLY A 7 7.31 3.22 -19.41
CA GLY A 7 5.96 2.69 -19.68
C GLY A 7 4.80 3.62 -19.42
N SER A 8 4.92 4.58 -18.53
CA SER A 8 3.76 5.33 -18.01
C SER A 8 3.95 6.85 -18.00
N GLY A 9 4.75 7.38 -18.92
CA GLY A 9 5.00 8.83 -18.95
C GLY A 9 5.98 9.30 -17.86
N HIS A 10 6.56 8.42 -17.10
CA HIS A 10 7.73 8.74 -16.30
C HIS A 10 8.91 8.92 -17.25
N ILE A 11 9.19 10.14 -17.56
CA ILE A 11 10.36 10.49 -18.37
C ILE A 11 11.58 10.22 -17.51
N ILE A 12 12.34 9.20 -17.86
CA ILE A 12 13.71 9.11 -17.38
C ILE A 12 14.47 10.23 -18.06
N SER A 13 14.81 11.24 -17.29
CA SER A 13 15.76 12.24 -17.76
C SER A 13 17.06 11.55 -18.10
N MET A 14 17.58 11.79 -19.30
CA MET A 14 18.92 11.36 -19.68
C MET A 14 19.92 11.79 -18.62
N PRO A 15 20.99 11.00 -18.36
CA PRO A 15 22.05 11.43 -17.45
C PRO A 15 22.52 12.84 -17.82
N GLY A 16 22.36 13.77 -16.88
CA GLY A 16 22.71 15.18 -17.10
C GLY A 16 21.54 16.17 -17.08
N GLN A 17 20.28 15.73 -17.17
CA GLN A 17 19.13 16.66 -17.13
C GLN A 17 18.39 16.74 -15.79
N ASN A 18 18.48 15.71 -14.93
CA ASN A 18 17.99 15.70 -13.54
C ASN A 18 18.53 14.46 -12.83
N SER A 19 19.83 14.24 -12.85
CA SER A 19 20.48 13.11 -12.15
C SER A 19 20.24 13.11 -10.63
N GLU A 20 19.72 14.19 -10.12
CA GLU A 20 19.50 14.38 -8.69
C GLU A 20 18.23 13.71 -8.13
N SER A 21 17.25 13.34 -8.98
CA SER A 21 15.96 12.80 -8.52
C SER A 21 15.91 11.29 -8.27
N PHE A 22 17.04 10.59 -8.37
CA PHE A 22 17.12 9.13 -8.30
C PHE A 22 17.93 8.60 -7.09
N THR A 23 18.40 9.48 -6.23
CA THR A 23 19.35 9.13 -5.19
C THR A 23 18.80 9.33 -3.78
N PRO A 24 19.36 8.65 -2.76
CA PRO A 24 19.03 8.92 -1.36
C PRO A 24 19.23 10.40 -0.96
N ARG A 25 20.20 11.08 -1.58
CA ARG A 25 20.42 12.51 -1.34
C ARG A 25 19.21 13.35 -1.73
N ASP A 26 18.56 13.00 -2.83
CA ASP A 26 17.39 13.74 -3.34
C ASP A 26 16.19 13.58 -2.41
N VAL A 27 15.97 12.38 -1.89
CA VAL A 27 14.94 12.13 -0.88
C VAL A 27 15.23 12.90 0.42
N LEU A 28 16.46 12.77 0.94
CA LEU A 28 16.80 13.23 2.29
C LEU A 28 17.06 14.74 2.38
N LEU A 29 17.59 15.34 1.32
CA LEU A 29 18.01 16.75 1.33
C LEU A 29 17.16 17.64 0.43
N ASN A 30 16.75 17.14 -0.74
CA ASN A 30 16.00 17.93 -1.71
C ASN A 30 14.49 17.69 -1.58
N HIS A 31 14.06 16.66 -0.83
CA HIS A 31 12.66 16.26 -0.63
C HIS A 31 11.89 16.09 -1.95
N ASN A 32 12.59 15.64 -2.98
CA ASN A 32 12.05 15.39 -4.30
C ASN A 32 12.78 14.22 -4.95
N ALA A 33 12.08 13.13 -5.19
CA ALA A 33 12.61 11.97 -5.88
C ALA A 33 11.50 11.15 -6.52
N VAL A 34 11.88 10.26 -7.45
CA VAL A 34 11.01 9.25 -8.05
C VAL A 34 11.13 7.93 -7.27
N CYS A 35 10.37 6.92 -7.67
CA CYS A 35 10.28 5.62 -6.99
C CYS A 35 11.65 5.00 -6.64
N VAL A 36 12.60 4.96 -7.58
CA VAL A 36 13.94 4.40 -7.34
C VAL A 36 14.73 5.17 -6.28
N GLY A 37 14.52 6.49 -6.16
CA GLY A 37 15.12 7.31 -5.09
C GLY A 37 14.61 6.88 -3.72
N TYR A 38 13.31 6.67 -3.58
CA TYR A 38 12.70 6.17 -2.34
C TYR A 38 13.17 4.75 -2.00
N ALA A 39 13.14 3.83 -2.98
CA ALA A 39 13.58 2.45 -2.77
C ALA A 39 15.06 2.38 -2.36
N THR A 40 15.94 3.08 -3.06
CA THR A 40 17.38 3.10 -2.69
C THR A 40 17.63 3.75 -1.33
N THR A 41 16.83 4.75 -0.96
CA THR A 41 16.92 5.39 0.36
C THR A 41 16.49 4.45 1.46
N PHE A 42 15.34 3.79 1.30
CA PHE A 42 14.87 2.83 2.28
C PHE A 42 15.89 1.71 2.47
N ARG A 43 16.36 1.10 1.38
CA ARG A 43 17.38 0.04 1.44
C ARG A 43 18.65 0.50 2.15
N LEU A 44 19.14 1.72 1.87
CA LEU A 44 20.32 2.27 2.53
C LEU A 44 20.11 2.35 4.04
N LEU A 45 19.02 2.97 4.48
CA LEU A 45 18.74 3.17 5.91
C LEU A 45 18.47 1.85 6.62
N ALA A 46 17.68 0.97 6.04
CA ALA A 46 17.37 -0.35 6.61
C ALA A 46 18.61 -1.24 6.72
N ASN A 47 19.51 -1.23 5.73
CA ASN A 47 20.78 -1.94 5.80
C ASN A 47 21.72 -1.37 6.89
N MET A 48 21.67 -0.06 7.16
CA MET A 48 22.43 0.54 8.29
C MET A 48 21.91 0.03 9.65
N GLU A 49 20.63 -0.31 9.73
CA GLU A 49 20.03 -0.94 10.92
C GLU A 49 20.15 -2.48 10.92
N GLY A 50 20.84 -3.05 9.93
CA GLY A 50 21.10 -4.49 9.84
C GLY A 50 19.96 -5.32 9.25
N MET A 51 18.95 -4.70 8.64
CA MET A 51 17.85 -5.40 7.99
C MET A 51 18.26 -5.93 6.61
N GLU A 52 17.73 -7.09 6.23
CA GLU A 52 17.84 -7.62 4.87
C GLU A 52 16.78 -6.93 3.98
N VAL A 53 17.21 -6.33 2.86
CA VAL A 53 16.32 -5.61 1.93
C VAL A 53 16.68 -5.94 0.50
N HIS A 54 15.68 -6.25 -0.32
CA HIS A 54 15.78 -6.32 -1.77
C HIS A 54 15.01 -5.16 -2.41
N ILE A 55 15.60 -4.54 -3.44
CA ILE A 55 14.83 -3.66 -4.32
C ILE A 55 14.13 -4.55 -5.34
N VAL A 56 12.83 -4.40 -5.45
CA VAL A 56 11.98 -5.01 -6.47
C VAL A 56 11.71 -3.97 -7.54
N HIS A 57 11.68 -4.38 -8.79
CA HIS A 57 11.42 -3.46 -9.89
C HIS A 57 10.80 -4.16 -11.10
N ASN A 58 10.17 -3.37 -11.92
CA ASN A 58 9.78 -3.71 -13.28
C ASN A 58 10.30 -2.61 -14.24
N ASP A 59 9.80 -2.57 -15.46
CA ASP A 59 10.26 -1.63 -16.48
C ASP A 59 9.97 -0.15 -16.13
N TYR A 60 9.05 0.13 -15.21
CA TYR A 60 8.56 1.49 -14.93
C TYR A 60 8.44 1.85 -13.45
N HIS A 61 8.68 0.92 -12.52
CA HIS A 61 8.53 1.18 -11.09
C HIS A 61 9.54 0.40 -10.25
N SER A 62 9.86 0.96 -9.06
CA SER A 62 10.75 0.33 -8.08
C SER A 62 10.21 0.52 -6.67
N TRP A 63 10.27 -0.55 -5.89
CA TRP A 63 9.89 -0.58 -4.47
C TRP A 63 10.78 -1.57 -3.70
N ASP A 64 10.44 -1.94 -2.49
CA ASP A 64 11.29 -2.76 -1.64
C ASP A 64 10.59 -4.00 -1.09
N MET A 65 11.39 -5.02 -0.80
CA MET A 65 11.07 -6.11 0.12
C MET A 65 12.00 -6.06 1.31
N VAL A 66 11.47 -6.24 2.51
CA VAL A 66 12.23 -6.24 3.76
C VAL A 66 11.92 -7.50 4.57
N LYS A 67 12.96 -8.08 5.16
CA LYS A 67 12.81 -9.15 6.15
C LYS A 67 12.77 -8.55 7.55
N LEU A 68 11.74 -8.90 8.31
CA LEU A 68 11.54 -8.38 9.67
C LEU A 68 11.86 -9.42 10.74
N ASP A 69 11.73 -9.03 12.01
CA ASP A 69 12.17 -9.82 13.18
C ASP A 69 11.44 -11.15 13.37
N ASP A 70 10.27 -11.33 12.72
CA ASP A 70 9.56 -12.61 12.68
C ASP A 70 10.14 -13.61 11.67
N GLY A 71 11.17 -13.18 10.93
CA GLY A 71 11.83 -13.97 9.90
C GLY A 71 11.11 -13.96 8.56
N GLU A 72 9.97 -13.29 8.46
CA GLU A 72 9.16 -13.20 7.25
C GLU A 72 9.51 -11.98 6.40
N TRP A 73 9.24 -12.09 5.11
CA TRP A 73 9.40 -11.01 4.15
C TRP A 73 8.11 -10.24 3.96
N TYR A 74 8.27 -8.94 3.68
CA TYR A 74 7.19 -7.99 3.46
C TYR A 74 7.52 -7.10 2.26
N GLN A 75 6.53 -6.80 1.44
CA GLN A 75 6.62 -5.81 0.37
C GLN A 75 6.25 -4.42 0.89
N LEU A 76 6.95 -3.37 0.45
CA LEU A 76 6.58 -2.01 0.79
C LEU A 76 6.93 -1.03 -0.34
N ASP A 77 6.00 -0.14 -0.65
CA ASP A 77 6.17 0.89 -1.65
C ASP A 77 5.93 2.27 -1.04
N ILE A 78 7.02 2.85 -0.55
CA ILE A 78 7.00 4.15 0.13
C ILE A 78 6.61 5.27 -0.83
N TYR A 79 7.06 5.19 -2.09
CA TYR A 79 6.73 6.21 -3.09
C TYR A 79 5.23 6.28 -3.35
N SER A 80 4.58 5.15 -3.54
CA SER A 80 3.13 5.09 -3.73
C SER A 80 2.34 5.52 -2.49
N ASP A 81 2.82 5.20 -1.29
CA ASP A 81 2.19 5.61 -0.05
C ASP A 81 2.32 7.13 0.21
N VAL A 82 3.44 7.74 -0.18
CA VAL A 82 3.63 9.21 -0.04
C VAL A 82 2.75 9.98 -1.03
N ASN A 83 2.54 9.45 -2.22
CA ASN A 83 1.79 10.10 -3.29
C ASN A 83 0.32 9.68 -3.38
N GLY A 84 -0.10 8.70 -2.59
CA GLY A 84 -1.44 8.13 -2.61
C GLY A 84 -2.05 7.94 -1.22
N SER A 85 -2.72 6.82 -1.04
CA SER A 85 -3.33 6.46 0.25
C SER A 85 -2.26 5.93 1.21
N LYS A 86 -2.02 6.65 2.28
CA LYS A 86 -1.02 6.30 3.29
C LYS A 86 -1.22 4.88 3.84
N TYR A 87 -0.10 4.15 3.95
CA TYR A 87 -0.01 2.80 4.49
C TYR A 87 -0.74 1.71 3.70
N ARG A 88 -1.21 2.01 2.50
CA ARG A 88 -1.81 1.03 1.60
C ARG A 88 -0.79 -0.02 1.15
N ASN A 89 0.43 0.44 0.89
CA ASN A 89 1.53 -0.36 0.35
C ASN A 89 2.62 -0.61 1.39
N PHE A 90 2.26 -0.66 2.68
CA PHE A 90 3.21 -0.81 3.77
C PHE A 90 3.11 -2.19 4.43
N ASN A 91 4.19 -2.97 4.33
CA ASN A 91 4.32 -4.33 4.84
C ASN A 91 3.23 -5.27 4.32
N MET A 92 3.14 -5.35 3.00
CA MET A 92 2.20 -6.22 2.28
C MET A 92 2.75 -7.64 2.12
N THR A 93 1.85 -8.59 1.93
CA THR A 93 2.18 -9.88 1.32
C THR A 93 2.31 -9.75 -0.20
N ASP A 94 2.88 -10.77 -0.87
CA ASP A 94 2.90 -10.83 -2.33
C ASP A 94 1.49 -10.78 -2.94
N GLU A 95 0.53 -11.48 -2.32
CA GLU A 95 -0.87 -11.45 -2.76
C GLU A 95 -1.45 -10.02 -2.75
N GLN A 96 -1.16 -9.26 -1.70
CA GLN A 96 -1.59 -7.87 -1.59
C GLN A 96 -0.88 -6.96 -2.60
N ALA A 97 0.43 -7.12 -2.75
CA ALA A 97 1.24 -6.31 -3.64
C ALA A 97 0.83 -6.50 -5.11
N ARG A 98 0.43 -7.72 -5.52
CA ARG A 98 -0.03 -7.99 -6.90
C ARG A 98 -1.32 -7.27 -7.29
N ASN A 99 -2.03 -6.64 -6.37
CA ASN A 99 -3.16 -5.76 -6.70
C ASN A 99 -2.76 -4.42 -7.34
N GLY A 100 -1.48 -4.12 -7.42
CA GLY A 100 -1.00 -2.87 -8.02
C GLY A 100 0.43 -2.94 -8.55
N HIS A 101 1.10 -4.08 -8.35
CA HIS A 101 2.49 -4.28 -8.74
C HIS A 101 2.64 -5.57 -9.52
N GLU A 102 3.49 -5.53 -10.53
CA GLU A 102 3.90 -6.69 -11.32
C GLU A 102 5.43 -6.79 -11.27
N TRP A 103 5.97 -7.98 -11.03
CA TRP A 103 7.42 -8.25 -11.01
C TRP A 103 7.72 -9.70 -11.33
N ASP A 104 8.97 -9.97 -11.68
CA ASP A 104 9.54 -11.31 -11.76
C ASP A 104 10.01 -11.72 -10.35
N ASP A 105 9.36 -12.72 -9.77
CA ASP A 105 9.64 -13.24 -8.43
C ASP A 105 10.62 -14.42 -8.41
N SER A 106 11.11 -14.85 -9.58
CA SER A 106 11.93 -16.07 -9.71
C SER A 106 13.22 -16.07 -8.88
N ALA A 107 13.75 -14.89 -8.55
CA ALA A 107 14.98 -14.71 -7.78
C ALA A 107 14.77 -14.05 -6.41
N LEU A 108 13.51 -13.82 -6.01
CA LEU A 108 13.16 -13.11 -4.78
C LEU A 108 12.53 -14.08 -3.76
N PRO A 109 12.70 -13.83 -2.46
CA PRO A 109 11.95 -14.56 -1.45
C PRO A 109 10.46 -14.22 -1.55
N GLU A 110 9.61 -15.15 -1.13
CA GLU A 110 8.17 -14.91 -1.07
C GLU A 110 7.80 -14.07 0.16
N ALA A 111 7.05 -12.99 -0.02
CA ALA A 111 6.54 -12.17 1.07
C ALA A 111 5.20 -12.74 1.59
N LYS A 112 5.26 -13.38 2.76
CA LYS A 112 4.11 -13.99 3.46
C LYS A 112 3.80 -13.35 4.81
N GLY A 113 4.61 -12.39 5.22
CA GLY A 113 4.49 -11.77 6.53
C GLY A 113 3.15 -11.03 6.69
N THR A 114 2.46 -11.30 7.79
CA THR A 114 1.20 -10.64 8.15
C THR A 114 1.30 -9.91 9.49
N LYS A 115 2.16 -10.38 10.39
CA LYS A 115 2.31 -9.85 11.75
C LYS A 115 2.59 -8.35 11.78
N TYR A 116 3.44 -7.86 10.88
CA TYR A 116 3.83 -6.44 10.80
C TYR A 116 3.09 -5.69 9.69
N SER A 117 2.06 -6.27 9.08
CA SER A 117 1.16 -5.55 8.19
C SER A 117 0.53 -4.37 8.93
N TYR A 118 0.60 -3.17 8.36
CA TYR A 118 0.01 -1.98 8.97
C TYR A 118 -1.51 -2.14 9.13
N ALA A 119 -2.16 -2.74 8.15
CA ALA A 119 -3.59 -3.02 8.21
C ALA A 119 -3.95 -3.92 9.40
N VAL A 120 -3.17 -4.98 9.64
CA VAL A 120 -3.40 -5.92 10.75
C VAL A 120 -3.14 -5.24 12.10
N GLN A 121 -2.02 -4.51 12.23
CA GLN A 121 -1.63 -3.84 13.47
C GLN A 121 -2.57 -2.69 13.87
N SER A 122 -3.12 -1.99 12.86
CA SER A 122 -3.97 -0.82 13.07
C SER A 122 -5.46 -1.14 13.09
N ALA A 123 -5.84 -2.42 12.90
CA ALA A 123 -7.23 -2.82 12.79
C ALA A 123 -8.01 -2.61 14.08
N VAL A 124 -9.12 -1.89 13.97
CA VAL A 124 -10.08 -1.66 15.05
C VAL A 124 -11.19 -2.71 14.98
N GLU A 125 -11.53 -3.30 16.10
CA GLU A 125 -12.62 -4.25 16.16
C GLU A 125 -13.98 -3.58 15.93
N VAL A 126 -14.79 -4.16 15.06
CA VAL A 126 -16.19 -3.81 14.84
C VAL A 126 -17.05 -5.06 15.09
N LYS A 127 -18.23 -4.88 15.63
CA LYS A 127 -19.11 -6.01 15.98
C LYS A 127 -19.69 -6.67 14.76
N ASP A 128 -20.04 -5.87 13.77
CA ASP A 128 -20.56 -6.34 12.48
C ASP A 128 -20.27 -5.36 11.33
N LEU A 129 -20.55 -5.79 10.11
CA LEU A 129 -20.33 -5.02 8.89
C LEU A 129 -21.15 -3.72 8.85
N PHE A 130 -22.31 -3.67 9.50
CA PHE A 130 -23.22 -2.51 9.41
C PHE A 130 -22.72 -1.28 10.19
N GLU A 131 -21.71 -1.43 11.04
CA GLU A 131 -21.05 -0.29 11.69
C GLU A 131 -20.17 0.52 10.73
N ILE A 132 -19.67 -0.10 9.65
CA ILE A 132 -18.64 0.47 8.77
C ILE A 132 -19.12 1.71 8.02
N PRO A 133 -20.32 1.75 7.40
CA PRO A 133 -20.77 2.93 6.66
C PRO A 133 -20.76 4.22 7.48
N ALA A 134 -21.14 4.14 8.76
CA ALA A 134 -21.14 5.30 9.65
C ALA A 134 -19.72 5.81 9.94
N LYS A 135 -18.75 4.89 10.03
CA LYS A 135 -17.33 5.23 10.27
C LYS A 135 -16.66 5.81 9.04
N VAL A 136 -16.95 5.24 7.86
CA VAL A 136 -16.42 5.72 6.56
C VAL A 136 -16.95 7.10 6.21
N ARG A 137 -18.20 7.39 6.54
CA ARG A 137 -18.84 8.69 6.27
C ARG A 137 -18.01 9.89 6.75
N ASP A 138 -17.26 9.74 7.83
CA ASP A 138 -16.48 10.84 8.39
C ASP A 138 -15.21 11.16 7.59
N ILE A 139 -14.68 10.22 6.81
CA ILE A 139 -13.50 10.45 5.95
C ILE A 139 -13.86 10.75 4.50
N ILE A 140 -15.11 10.55 4.09
CA ILE A 140 -15.58 10.93 2.75
C ILE A 140 -15.74 12.45 2.59
N LYS A 141 -15.75 13.21 3.67
CA LYS A 141 -15.95 14.67 3.65
C LYS A 141 -14.88 15.38 2.81
N PRO A 142 -15.24 16.52 2.17
CA PRO A 142 -14.29 17.32 1.40
C PRO A 142 -13.00 17.63 2.16
N GLY A 143 -11.86 17.51 1.48
CA GLY A 143 -10.54 17.78 2.06
C GLY A 143 -10.05 16.74 3.06
N LYS A 144 -10.75 15.63 3.27
CA LYS A 144 -10.30 14.51 4.10
C LYS A 144 -9.99 13.31 3.23
N SER A 145 -8.96 12.60 3.61
CA SER A 145 -8.58 11.30 3.06
C SER A 145 -8.06 10.44 4.21
N GLY A 146 -7.99 9.15 4.02
CA GLY A 146 -7.42 8.28 5.04
C GLY A 146 -7.64 6.81 4.76
N SER A 147 -7.07 6.01 5.65
CA SER A 147 -7.19 4.56 5.62
C SER A 147 -7.86 4.10 6.90
N LEU A 148 -8.78 3.18 6.77
CA LEU A 148 -9.50 2.55 7.89
C LEU A 148 -9.32 1.05 7.82
N PHE A 149 -9.05 0.44 8.95
CA PHE A 149 -8.81 -1.00 9.06
C PHE A 149 -9.72 -1.59 10.11
N TYR A 150 -10.51 -2.60 9.74
CA TYR A 150 -11.50 -3.23 10.61
C TYR A 150 -11.29 -4.73 10.72
N LYS A 151 -11.20 -5.21 11.95
CA LYS A 151 -11.23 -6.64 12.27
C LYS A 151 -12.56 -7.02 12.89
N PHE A 152 -12.93 -8.28 12.73
CA PHE A 152 -14.19 -8.84 13.20
C PHE A 152 -13.93 -9.87 14.31
N PRO A 153 -14.77 -9.93 15.35
CA PRO A 153 -14.60 -10.89 16.45
C PRO A 153 -14.86 -12.34 16.03
N LYS A 154 -15.43 -12.54 14.84
CA LYS A 154 -15.73 -13.85 14.27
C LYS A 154 -15.03 -13.98 12.93
N LYS A 155 -14.64 -15.21 12.57
CA LYS A 155 -14.25 -15.51 11.22
C LYS A 155 -15.44 -15.27 10.29
N LEU A 156 -15.23 -14.45 9.27
CA LEU A 156 -16.27 -14.16 8.28
C LEU A 156 -16.50 -15.37 7.38
N THR A 157 -17.75 -15.59 7.03
CA THR A 157 -18.14 -16.59 6.04
C THR A 157 -18.11 -15.99 4.64
N ASP A 158 -18.13 -16.80 3.59
CA ASP A 158 -18.22 -16.32 2.21
C ASP A 158 -19.43 -15.40 1.97
N LYS A 159 -20.53 -15.64 2.71
CA LYS A 159 -21.71 -14.79 2.67
C LYS A 159 -21.44 -13.40 3.28
N ASP A 160 -20.69 -13.35 4.38
CA ASP A 160 -20.30 -12.09 5.02
C ASP A 160 -19.36 -11.29 4.12
N LEU A 161 -18.40 -11.96 3.47
CA LEU A 161 -17.48 -11.34 2.51
C LEU A 161 -18.26 -10.75 1.32
N SER A 162 -19.17 -11.52 0.73
CA SER A 162 -20.02 -11.04 -0.37
C SER A 162 -20.92 -9.86 0.05
N LEU A 163 -21.44 -9.86 1.28
CA LEU A 163 -22.22 -8.74 1.79
C LEU A 163 -21.37 -7.49 1.99
N ALA A 164 -20.13 -7.64 2.47
CA ALA A 164 -19.20 -6.54 2.62
C ALA A 164 -18.85 -5.91 1.27
N ASP A 165 -18.59 -6.72 0.24
CA ASP A 165 -18.29 -6.22 -1.10
C ASP A 165 -19.47 -5.42 -1.68
N GLN A 166 -20.69 -5.90 -1.52
CA GLN A 166 -21.89 -5.16 -1.92
C GLN A 166 -22.04 -3.84 -1.16
N MET A 167 -21.77 -3.84 0.14
CA MET A 167 -21.79 -2.63 0.97
C MET A 167 -20.75 -1.61 0.52
N ILE A 168 -19.53 -2.06 0.18
CA ILE A 168 -18.47 -1.21 -0.34
C ILE A 168 -18.89 -0.58 -1.68
N GLN A 169 -19.48 -1.35 -2.60
CA GLN A 169 -20.01 -0.84 -3.87
C GLN A 169 -21.08 0.23 -3.66
N ILE A 170 -21.99 0.03 -2.71
CA ILE A 170 -23.00 1.02 -2.35
C ILE A 170 -22.36 2.29 -1.79
N MET A 171 -21.36 2.16 -0.93
CA MET A 171 -20.62 3.31 -0.40
C MET A 171 -19.87 4.08 -1.48
N GLN A 172 -19.22 3.38 -2.43
CA GLN A 172 -18.58 4.01 -3.59
C GLN A 172 -19.59 4.83 -4.41
N GLN A 173 -20.77 4.27 -4.71
CA GLN A 173 -21.82 4.98 -5.43
C GLN A 173 -22.37 6.18 -4.64
N ALA A 174 -22.58 6.00 -3.33
CA ALA A 174 -23.07 7.07 -2.47
C ALA A 174 -22.07 8.22 -2.32
N MET A 175 -20.77 7.94 -2.45
CA MET A 175 -19.72 8.95 -2.36
C MET A 175 -19.85 10.04 -3.42
N TYR A 176 -20.25 9.69 -4.64
CA TYR A 176 -20.47 10.64 -5.73
C TYR A 176 -21.64 11.61 -5.46
N SER A 177 -22.52 11.32 -4.52
CA SER A 177 -23.59 12.20 -4.10
C SER A 177 -23.20 13.18 -2.99
N VAL A 178 -22.01 13.06 -2.43
CA VAL A 178 -21.49 13.95 -1.39
C VAL A 178 -20.73 15.10 -2.05
N GLU A 179 -20.90 16.32 -1.58
CA GLU A 179 -20.16 17.49 -2.07
C GLU A 179 -18.65 17.26 -2.01
N GLY A 180 -17.98 17.34 -3.17
CA GLY A 180 -16.54 17.04 -3.33
C GLY A 180 -16.20 15.56 -3.34
N GLY A 181 -17.18 14.66 -3.33
CA GLY A 181 -16.98 13.22 -3.38
C GLY A 181 -16.61 12.71 -4.78
N ASP A 182 -16.92 13.45 -5.81
CA ASP A 182 -16.58 13.18 -7.22
C ASP A 182 -15.08 13.21 -7.52
N ASN A 183 -14.30 13.83 -6.63
CA ASN A 183 -12.84 13.89 -6.73
C ASN A 183 -12.13 12.84 -5.85
N LYS A 184 -12.85 11.86 -5.33
CA LYS A 184 -12.29 10.83 -4.45
C LYS A 184 -12.61 9.44 -4.98
N ASP A 185 -11.65 8.56 -4.78
CA ASP A 185 -11.85 7.14 -4.94
C ASP A 185 -11.97 6.46 -3.57
N LEU A 186 -12.97 5.61 -3.42
CA LEU A 186 -13.06 4.68 -2.30
C LEU A 186 -12.70 3.29 -2.81
N SER A 187 -11.64 2.72 -2.26
CA SER A 187 -11.25 1.36 -2.55
C SER A 187 -11.18 0.55 -1.27
N ALA A 188 -11.34 -0.76 -1.39
CA ALA A 188 -11.24 -1.66 -0.26
C ALA A 188 -10.57 -2.97 -0.67
N SER A 189 -9.92 -3.60 0.30
CA SER A 189 -9.31 -4.92 0.14
C SER A 189 -9.42 -5.73 1.42
N TRP A 190 -9.38 -7.04 1.27
CA TRP A 190 -9.26 -7.98 2.37
C TRP A 190 -7.79 -8.32 2.60
N VAL A 191 -7.35 -8.17 3.82
CA VAL A 191 -5.98 -8.45 4.26
C VAL A 191 -6.00 -9.66 5.18
N ASP A 192 -5.31 -10.73 4.84
CA ASP A 192 -5.15 -11.88 5.72
C ASP A 192 -4.43 -11.45 7.01
N ASN A 193 -4.96 -11.83 8.16
CA ASN A 193 -4.38 -11.50 9.46
C ASN A 193 -3.37 -12.53 9.98
N GLY A 194 -3.11 -13.60 9.22
CA GLY A 194 -2.23 -14.71 9.62
C GLY A 194 -2.82 -15.69 10.62
N GLU A 195 -4.04 -15.45 11.11
CA GLU A 195 -4.73 -16.29 12.11
C GLU A 195 -5.98 -16.95 11.52
N GLY A 196 -6.09 -16.97 10.19
CA GLY A 196 -7.23 -17.53 9.45
C GLY A 196 -8.47 -16.64 9.45
N GLY A 197 -8.29 -15.35 9.65
CA GLY A 197 -9.30 -14.32 9.53
C GLY A 197 -8.83 -13.20 8.59
N TYR A 198 -9.66 -12.15 8.45
CA TYR A 198 -9.38 -11.02 7.58
C TYR A 198 -9.57 -9.69 8.29
N VAL A 199 -8.80 -8.71 7.84
CA VAL A 199 -8.99 -7.29 8.11
C VAL A 199 -9.57 -6.66 6.84
N LEU A 200 -10.67 -5.92 6.97
CA LEU A 200 -11.18 -5.07 5.90
C LEU A 200 -10.42 -3.76 5.90
N ALA A 201 -9.65 -3.50 4.87
CA ALA A 201 -8.94 -2.25 4.65
C ALA A 201 -9.74 -1.37 3.67
N ILE A 202 -10.03 -0.13 4.07
CA ILE A 202 -10.76 0.86 3.27
C ILE A 202 -9.89 2.10 3.12
N TYR A 203 -9.76 2.57 1.90
CA TYR A 203 -8.96 3.75 1.53
C TYR A 203 -9.83 4.78 0.83
N VAL A 204 -9.68 6.07 1.23
CA VAL A 204 -10.38 7.22 0.65
C VAL A 204 -9.42 8.36 0.35
#